data_b122598593eb61481c9d909be2408721
#
_entry.id   b122598593eb61481c9d909be2408721
#
_cell.length_a   1.000
_cell.length_b   1.000
_cell.length_c   1.000
_cell.angle_alpha   90.00
_cell.angle_beta   90.00
_cell.angle_gamma   90.00
#
_symmetry.space_group_name_H-M   'P 1'
#
loop_
_entity.id
_entity.type
_entity.pdbx_description
1 polymer ?
#
loop_
_entity_poly.entity_id
_entity_poly.type
_entity_poly.pdbx_seq_one_letter_code
_entity_poly.pdbx_strand_id
1 'polypeptide(L)'
;MIRVLIADDHPVVRQGLRTFLDLQDDITVVGEAGDGAQAVELVGELTPDVLLLDLKMPVLDGLGALERLTGTPTRVVVLTSVSDPADVGPAMRAGAAGFLYKDVDPQALVQAVRAVHGGQVLLAPEAAGAMLAAPGNGQAPGPVPLTEREREVLALIAAGRSNREIARSLAVAEKTVKTHVSNVLMKLGVQDRTQAALYAVRHGLG
;
A
#
# COMPACT_ATOMS: atom_id res chain seq x y z
N MET A 1 27.58 -5.48 5.77
CA MET A 1 26.56 -5.15 6.78
C MET A 1 25.63 -4.14 6.16
N ILE A 2 24.34 -4.45 6.10
CA ILE A 2 23.33 -3.60 5.46
C ILE A 2 22.92 -2.49 6.42
N ARG A 3 23.09 -1.26 6.03
CA ARG A 3 22.79 -0.07 6.84
C ARG A 3 21.36 0.37 6.59
N VAL A 4 20.50 0.30 7.61
CA VAL A 4 19.06 0.58 7.49
C VAL A 4 18.72 1.86 8.26
N LEU A 5 17.97 2.76 7.63
CA LEU A 5 17.28 3.88 8.27
C LEU A 5 15.79 3.53 8.38
N ILE A 6 15.17 3.86 9.52
CA ILE A 6 13.73 3.64 9.75
C ILE A 6 13.05 5.00 9.85
N ALA A 7 11.99 5.22 9.06
CA ALA A 7 11.15 6.40 9.10
C ALA A 7 9.69 6.01 9.32
N ASP A 8 9.15 6.33 10.48
CA ASP A 8 7.78 6.03 10.91
C ASP A 8 7.39 7.03 12.01
N ASP A 9 6.18 7.55 12.01
CA ASP A 9 5.75 8.52 13.03
C ASP A 9 5.40 7.86 14.39
N HIS A 10 5.24 6.51 14.40
CA HIS A 10 4.93 5.75 15.62
C HIS A 10 6.19 5.25 16.34
N PRO A 11 6.57 5.80 17.51
CA PRO A 11 7.79 5.41 18.22
C PRO A 11 7.87 3.92 18.54
N VAL A 12 6.72 3.31 18.88
CA VAL A 12 6.66 1.87 19.22
C VAL A 12 6.99 1.00 18.02
N VAL A 13 6.55 1.39 16.82
CA VAL A 13 6.86 0.69 15.57
C VAL A 13 8.35 0.79 15.27
N ARG A 14 8.94 2.00 15.35
CA ARG A 14 10.38 2.19 15.15
C ARG A 14 11.21 1.33 16.11
N GLN A 15 10.86 1.36 17.41
CA GLN A 15 11.55 0.57 18.43
C GLN A 15 11.46 -0.93 18.15
N GLY A 16 10.29 -1.42 17.76
CA GLY A 16 10.07 -2.82 17.39
C GLY A 16 10.91 -3.23 16.18
N LEU A 17 10.87 -2.44 15.10
CA LEU A 17 11.65 -2.67 13.88
C LEU A 17 13.15 -2.66 14.18
N ARG A 18 13.65 -1.66 14.94
CA ARG A 18 15.06 -1.59 15.35
C ARG A 18 15.46 -2.85 16.09
N THR A 19 14.73 -3.20 17.15
CA THR A 19 15.07 -4.37 17.97
C THR A 19 15.15 -5.64 17.15
N PHE A 20 14.23 -5.81 16.20
CA PHE A 20 14.20 -7.02 15.36
C PHE A 20 15.31 -7.03 14.30
N LEU A 21 15.60 -5.89 13.67
CA LEU A 21 16.64 -5.78 12.64
C LEU A 21 18.05 -5.89 13.26
N ASP A 22 18.27 -5.30 14.42
CA ASP A 22 19.58 -5.36 15.12
C ASP A 22 19.89 -6.78 15.67
N LEU A 23 18.91 -7.69 15.71
CA LEU A 23 19.14 -9.12 15.98
C LEU A 23 19.75 -9.88 14.79
N GLN A 24 19.82 -9.27 13.62
CA GLN A 24 20.39 -9.88 12.42
C GLN A 24 21.89 -9.57 12.32
N ASP A 25 22.73 -10.58 12.14
CA ASP A 25 24.20 -10.41 12.07
C ASP A 25 24.67 -9.52 10.90
N ASP A 26 23.86 -9.40 9.87
CA ASP A 26 24.20 -8.71 8.61
C ASP A 26 23.49 -7.35 8.41
N ILE A 27 22.65 -6.93 9.37
CA ILE A 27 21.87 -5.68 9.31
C ILE A 27 22.22 -4.79 10.51
N THR A 28 22.24 -3.49 10.32
CA THR A 28 22.37 -2.52 11.41
C THR A 28 21.49 -1.31 11.16
N VAL A 29 20.73 -0.89 12.18
CA VAL A 29 19.91 0.33 12.12
C VAL A 29 20.79 1.53 12.44
N VAL A 30 21.06 2.36 11.43
CA VAL A 30 21.96 3.51 11.53
C VAL A 30 21.28 4.80 11.98
N GLY A 31 19.93 4.85 11.92
CA GLY A 31 19.17 6.01 12.36
C GLY A 31 17.66 5.77 12.37
N GLU A 32 16.94 6.72 12.95
CA GLU A 32 15.47 6.75 13.01
C GLU A 32 14.97 8.15 12.72
N ALA A 33 13.87 8.25 11.98
CA ALA A 33 13.16 9.48 11.67
C ALA A 33 11.69 9.39 12.11
N GLY A 34 11.13 10.45 12.64
CA GLY A 34 9.72 10.54 13.04
C GLY A 34 8.83 11.18 11.98
N ASP A 35 9.41 11.69 10.90
CA ASP A 35 8.71 12.29 9.77
C ASP A 35 9.55 12.23 8.49
N GLY A 36 8.93 12.56 7.36
CA GLY A 36 9.61 12.49 6.06
C GLY A 36 10.70 13.52 5.85
N ALA A 37 10.64 14.68 6.52
CA ALA A 37 11.66 15.71 6.40
C ALA A 37 12.96 15.26 7.10
N GLN A 38 12.85 14.72 8.31
CA GLN A 38 13.96 14.09 9.02
C GLN A 38 14.53 12.90 8.24
N ALA A 39 13.65 12.08 7.61
CA ALA A 39 14.11 10.96 6.80
C ALA A 39 14.99 11.42 5.64
N VAL A 40 14.60 12.46 4.92
CA VAL A 40 15.40 13.02 3.81
C VAL A 40 16.73 13.57 4.30
N GLU A 41 16.75 14.31 5.40
CA GLU A 41 17.98 14.85 6.01
C GLU A 41 18.95 13.73 6.42
N LEU A 42 18.44 12.73 7.16
CA LEU A 42 19.25 11.59 7.62
C LEU A 42 19.75 10.69 6.49
N VAL A 43 19.02 10.56 5.39
CA VAL A 43 19.51 9.86 4.20
C VAL A 43 20.73 10.58 3.62
N GLY A 44 20.70 11.92 3.57
CA GLY A 44 21.84 12.73 3.11
C GLY A 44 23.06 12.61 4.02
N GLU A 45 22.85 12.58 5.34
CA GLU A 45 23.94 12.52 6.33
C GLU A 45 24.52 11.11 6.49
N LEU A 46 23.64 10.11 6.63
CA LEU A 46 24.02 8.75 7.00
C LEU A 46 24.29 7.86 5.78
N THR A 47 23.80 8.22 4.60
CA THR A 47 23.89 7.41 3.37
C THR A 47 23.56 5.93 3.63
N PRO A 48 22.34 5.60 4.12
CA PRO A 48 21.96 4.22 4.39
C PRO A 48 21.80 3.45 3.07
N ASP A 49 21.99 2.13 3.12
CA ASP A 49 21.75 1.26 1.97
C ASP A 49 20.24 1.12 1.69
N VAL A 50 19.45 1.00 2.76
CA VAL A 50 18.01 0.81 2.70
C VAL A 50 17.30 1.78 3.66
N LEU A 51 16.24 2.43 3.18
CA LEU A 51 15.29 3.18 3.99
C LEU A 51 13.99 2.38 4.09
N LEU A 52 13.54 2.08 5.32
CA LEU A 52 12.17 1.66 5.59
C LEU A 52 11.33 2.91 5.82
N LEU A 53 10.33 3.15 5.00
CA LEU A 53 9.59 4.41 4.95
C LEU A 53 8.09 4.21 5.09
N ASP A 54 7.49 4.76 6.15
CA ASP A 54 6.04 4.88 6.23
C ASP A 54 5.54 5.96 5.27
N LEU A 55 4.37 5.74 4.67
CA LEU A 55 3.72 6.74 3.81
C LEU A 55 2.99 7.81 4.62
N LYS A 56 2.43 7.45 5.77
CA LYS A 56 1.59 8.36 6.56
C LYS A 56 2.37 8.94 7.73
N MET A 57 3.04 10.04 7.48
CA MET A 57 3.80 10.77 8.50
C MET A 57 3.43 12.26 8.50
N PRO A 58 3.57 12.95 9.64
CA PRO A 58 3.39 14.41 9.74
C PRO A 58 4.52 15.16 9.03
N VAL A 59 4.37 16.48 8.89
CA VAL A 59 5.33 17.44 8.32
C VAL A 59 5.57 17.21 6.83
N LEU A 60 6.18 16.10 6.47
CA LEU A 60 6.34 15.61 5.11
C LEU A 60 5.93 14.15 5.08
N ASP A 61 4.97 13.81 4.24
CA ASP A 61 4.53 12.43 4.08
C ASP A 61 5.58 11.57 3.35
N GLY A 62 5.42 10.26 3.40
CA GLY A 62 6.39 9.34 2.82
C GLY A 62 6.50 9.44 1.30
N LEU A 63 5.41 9.78 0.60
CA LEU A 63 5.46 9.96 -0.84
C LEU A 63 6.29 11.21 -1.21
N GLY A 64 6.06 12.32 -0.55
CA GLY A 64 6.85 13.53 -0.71
C GLY A 64 8.32 13.35 -0.31
N ALA A 65 8.61 12.54 0.71
CA ALA A 65 9.97 12.16 1.06
C ALA A 65 10.61 11.32 -0.05
N LEU A 66 9.91 10.32 -0.56
CA LEU A 66 10.38 9.45 -1.64
C LEU A 66 10.71 10.23 -2.93
N GLU A 67 9.87 11.18 -3.31
CA GLU A 67 10.12 12.07 -4.45
C GLU A 67 11.42 12.88 -4.29
N ARG A 68 11.70 13.38 -3.07
CA ARG A 68 12.94 14.13 -2.76
C ARG A 68 14.17 13.25 -2.72
N LEU A 69 14.02 11.95 -2.50
CA LEU A 69 15.10 10.97 -2.48
C LEU A 69 15.42 10.40 -3.88
N THR A 70 14.69 10.82 -4.91
CA THR A 70 14.94 10.38 -6.29
C THR A 70 16.39 10.68 -6.71
N GLY A 71 17.08 9.67 -7.22
CA GLY A 71 18.47 9.79 -7.64
C GLY A 71 19.51 9.56 -6.54
N THR A 72 19.11 9.32 -5.30
CA THR A 72 20.02 8.87 -4.23
C THR A 72 20.33 7.37 -4.40
N PRO A 73 21.49 6.89 -3.91
CA PRO A 73 21.81 5.47 -3.93
C PRO A 73 20.99 4.64 -2.94
N THR A 74 20.33 5.27 -1.95
CA THR A 74 19.51 4.63 -0.94
C THR A 74 18.28 3.99 -1.56
N ARG A 75 18.07 2.72 -1.30
CA ARG A 75 16.91 1.98 -1.79
C ARG A 75 15.76 2.09 -0.79
N VAL A 76 14.58 2.48 -1.25
CA VAL A 76 13.44 2.71 -0.36
C VAL A 76 12.48 1.52 -0.40
N VAL A 77 12.20 0.94 0.76
CA VAL A 77 11.13 -0.02 1.00
C VAL A 77 10.01 0.70 1.75
N VAL A 78 8.87 0.83 1.11
CA VAL A 78 7.69 1.42 1.72
C VAL A 78 7.05 0.42 2.68
N LEU A 79 6.81 0.85 3.91
CA LEU A 79 6.06 0.13 4.94
C LEU A 79 4.82 0.93 5.29
N THR A 80 3.63 0.41 5.03
CA THR A 80 2.39 1.11 5.35
C THR A 80 1.40 0.24 6.12
N SER A 81 0.61 0.87 6.97
CA SER A 81 -0.52 0.19 7.61
C SER A 81 -1.66 0.08 6.60
N VAL A 82 -1.94 -1.15 6.25
CA VAL A 82 -3.11 -1.68 5.53
C VAL A 82 -4.00 -0.70 4.75
N SER A 83 -4.16 -1.03 3.45
CA SER A 83 -5.42 -1.04 2.70
C SER A 83 -5.73 0.14 1.80
N ASP A 84 -4.79 0.96 1.41
CA ASP A 84 -5.08 1.76 0.22
C ASP A 84 -4.20 1.32 -0.96
N PRO A 85 -4.74 0.44 -1.84
CA PRO A 85 -4.05 0.07 -3.08
C PRO A 85 -3.70 1.29 -3.95
N ALA A 86 -4.35 2.44 -3.70
CA ALA A 86 -4.09 3.70 -4.38
C ALA A 86 -2.69 4.25 -4.09
N ASP A 87 -2.10 3.94 -2.93
CA ASP A 87 -0.76 4.43 -2.55
C ASP A 87 0.38 3.67 -3.25
N VAL A 88 0.13 2.41 -3.69
CA VAL A 88 1.16 1.55 -4.29
C VAL A 88 1.70 2.13 -5.60
N GLY A 89 0.80 2.49 -6.51
CA GLY A 89 1.17 3.01 -7.83
C GLY A 89 2.01 4.29 -7.75
N PRO A 90 1.58 5.32 -7.01
CA PRO A 90 2.37 6.53 -6.78
C PRO A 90 3.75 6.24 -6.17
N ALA A 91 3.84 5.41 -5.11
CA ALA A 91 5.10 5.07 -4.46
C ALA A 91 6.09 4.38 -5.41
N MET A 92 5.61 3.41 -6.20
CA MET A 92 6.46 2.72 -7.16
C MET A 92 6.93 3.63 -8.30
N ARG A 93 6.06 4.55 -8.79
CA ARG A 93 6.47 5.55 -9.79
C ARG A 93 7.48 6.56 -9.23
N ALA A 94 7.38 6.89 -7.95
CA ALA A 94 8.35 7.75 -7.26
C ALA A 94 9.69 7.04 -6.96
N GLY A 95 9.83 5.74 -7.31
CA GLY A 95 11.11 5.03 -7.23
C GLY A 95 11.26 4.11 -6.02
N ALA A 96 10.17 3.73 -5.33
CA ALA A 96 10.25 2.71 -4.29
C ALA A 96 10.80 1.39 -4.87
N ALA A 97 11.77 0.81 -4.18
CA ALA A 97 12.36 -0.48 -4.52
C ALA A 97 11.57 -1.66 -3.93
N GLY A 98 10.69 -1.39 -2.97
CA GLY A 98 9.82 -2.39 -2.38
C GLY A 98 8.59 -1.76 -1.72
N PHE A 99 7.52 -2.56 -1.62
CA PHE A 99 6.28 -2.17 -0.96
C PHE A 99 5.78 -3.33 -0.10
N LEU A 100 5.63 -3.10 1.20
CA LEU A 100 5.18 -4.07 2.19
C LEU A 100 4.13 -3.44 3.11
N TYR A 101 3.32 -4.30 3.71
CA TYR A 101 2.40 -3.89 4.77
C TYR A 101 3.03 -4.08 6.16
N LYS A 102 2.67 -3.23 7.14
CA LYS A 102 3.23 -3.28 8.50
C LYS A 102 2.86 -4.55 9.28
N ASP A 103 1.85 -5.30 8.83
CA ASP A 103 1.46 -6.61 9.37
C ASP A 103 2.24 -7.78 8.75
N VAL A 104 3.23 -7.49 7.91
CA VAL A 104 4.11 -8.51 7.33
C VAL A 104 4.87 -9.25 8.44
N ASP A 105 5.09 -10.56 8.21
CA ASP A 105 5.94 -11.35 9.09
C ASP A 105 7.34 -10.70 9.24
N PRO A 106 7.88 -10.55 10.47
CA PRO A 106 9.17 -9.93 10.68
C PRO A 106 10.31 -10.56 9.87
N GLN A 107 10.27 -11.88 9.66
CA GLN A 107 11.29 -12.55 8.83
C GLN A 107 11.15 -12.19 7.35
N ALA A 108 9.93 -12.00 6.86
CA ALA A 108 9.70 -11.54 5.49
C ALA A 108 10.22 -10.11 5.29
N LEU A 109 10.11 -9.22 6.31
CA LEU A 109 10.73 -7.89 6.28
C LEU A 109 12.26 -7.97 6.14
N VAL A 110 12.93 -8.84 6.92
CA VAL A 110 14.38 -9.05 6.82
C VAL A 110 14.77 -9.54 5.41
N GLN A 111 14.04 -10.49 4.86
CA GLN A 111 14.26 -10.96 3.49
C GLN A 111 14.08 -9.83 2.47
N ALA A 112 13.08 -8.97 2.69
CA ALA A 112 12.84 -7.81 1.84
C ALA A 112 14.02 -6.82 1.87
N VAL A 113 14.54 -6.51 3.05
CA VAL A 113 15.72 -5.64 3.19
C VAL A 113 16.92 -6.21 2.43
N ARG A 114 17.20 -7.52 2.59
CA ARG A 114 18.30 -8.20 1.89
C ARG A 114 18.11 -8.21 0.38
N ALA A 115 16.93 -8.53 -0.08
CA ALA A 115 16.61 -8.59 -1.51
C ALA A 115 16.71 -7.22 -2.18
N VAL A 116 16.16 -6.18 -1.54
CA VAL A 116 16.23 -4.80 -2.03
C VAL A 116 17.66 -4.30 -2.01
N HIS A 117 18.44 -4.58 -0.97
CA HIS A 117 19.88 -4.28 -0.94
C HIS A 117 20.60 -4.99 -2.10
N GLY A 118 20.24 -6.23 -2.45
CA GLY A 118 20.73 -6.98 -3.58
C GLY A 118 20.28 -6.49 -4.96
N GLY A 119 19.45 -5.45 -5.03
CA GLY A 119 18.97 -4.86 -6.29
C GLY A 119 17.69 -5.44 -6.82
N GLN A 120 17.00 -6.28 -6.06
CA GLN A 120 15.69 -6.79 -6.44
C GLN A 120 14.60 -5.77 -6.13
N VAL A 121 13.53 -5.77 -6.91
CA VAL A 121 12.30 -5.01 -6.63
C VAL A 121 11.30 -5.97 -6.00
N LEU A 122 10.76 -5.58 -4.84
CA LEU A 122 9.82 -6.39 -4.09
C LEU A 122 8.45 -5.73 -4.06
N LEU A 123 7.48 -6.49 -4.51
CA LEU A 123 6.07 -6.12 -4.42
C LEU A 123 5.33 -7.23 -3.68
N ALA A 124 4.65 -6.88 -2.60
CA ALA A 124 3.67 -7.78 -2.01
C ALA A 124 2.66 -8.19 -3.10
N PRO A 125 2.13 -9.43 -3.10
CA PRO A 125 1.18 -9.89 -4.13
C PRO A 125 0.00 -8.95 -4.34
N GLU A 126 -0.50 -8.33 -3.26
CA GLU A 126 -1.57 -7.34 -3.27
C GLU A 126 -1.14 -6.04 -3.97
N ALA A 127 0.10 -5.63 -3.75
CA ALA A 127 0.71 -4.45 -4.39
C ALA A 127 0.96 -4.70 -5.90
N ALA A 128 1.36 -5.91 -6.27
CA ALA A 128 1.52 -6.30 -7.67
C ALA A 128 0.17 -6.27 -8.40
N GLY A 129 -0.90 -6.76 -7.77
CA GLY A 129 -2.27 -6.65 -8.29
C GLY A 129 -2.70 -5.20 -8.52
N ALA A 130 -2.39 -4.31 -7.59
CA ALA A 130 -2.68 -2.87 -7.71
C ALA A 130 -1.87 -2.19 -8.84
N MET A 131 -0.62 -2.59 -9.06
CA MET A 131 0.18 -2.09 -10.19
C MET A 131 -0.32 -2.57 -11.55
N LEU A 132 -0.74 -3.82 -11.64
CA LEU A 132 -1.32 -4.37 -12.88
C LEU A 132 -2.69 -3.75 -13.18
N ALA A 133 -3.39 -3.27 -12.15
CA ALA A 133 -4.64 -2.52 -12.28
C ALA A 133 -4.42 -1.01 -12.54
N ALA A 134 -3.19 -0.49 -12.32
CA ALA A 134 -2.88 0.92 -12.56
C ALA A 134 -2.55 1.15 -14.05
N PRO A 135 -3.24 2.09 -14.75
CA PRO A 135 -2.97 2.35 -16.15
C PRO A 135 -1.63 3.06 -16.35
N GLY A 136 -0.80 2.49 -17.20
CA GLY A 136 0.34 3.22 -17.75
C GLY A 136 -0.13 4.33 -18.69
N ASN A 137 0.39 5.53 -18.48
CA ASN A 137 0.40 6.71 -19.35
C ASN A 137 -0.88 7.11 -20.13
N GLY A 138 -1.49 8.19 -19.67
CA GLY A 138 -1.98 9.22 -20.63
C GLY A 138 -3.38 9.08 -21.16
N GLN A 139 -4.26 8.29 -20.54
CA GLN A 139 -5.72 8.44 -20.65
C GLN A 139 -6.34 7.96 -19.35
N ALA A 140 -7.26 8.73 -18.76
CA ALA A 140 -8.08 8.23 -17.67
C ALA A 140 -8.72 6.92 -18.15
N PRO A 141 -8.44 5.75 -17.53
CA PRO A 141 -9.10 4.54 -17.96
C PRO A 141 -10.56 4.70 -17.59
N GLY A 142 -11.40 4.35 -18.51
CA GLY A 142 -12.78 4.05 -18.18
C GLY A 142 -12.82 3.00 -17.06
N PRO A 143 -13.87 2.95 -16.28
CA PRO A 143 -13.97 2.08 -15.12
C PRO A 143 -13.55 0.66 -15.50
N VAL A 144 -12.61 0.08 -14.73
CA VAL A 144 -12.23 -1.34 -14.92
C VAL A 144 -13.52 -2.15 -14.90
N PRO A 145 -13.81 -2.94 -15.94
CA PRO A 145 -15.11 -3.57 -16.06
C PRO A 145 -15.34 -4.47 -14.84
N LEU A 146 -16.44 -4.26 -14.18
CA LEU A 146 -16.86 -5.12 -13.08
C LEU A 146 -17.02 -6.55 -13.63
N THR A 147 -16.54 -7.53 -12.88
CA THR A 147 -16.87 -8.93 -13.16
C THR A 147 -18.38 -9.14 -13.06
N GLU A 148 -18.89 -10.19 -13.62
CA GLU A 148 -20.32 -10.53 -13.52
C GLU A 148 -20.79 -10.56 -12.07
N ARG A 149 -20.00 -11.15 -11.18
CA ARG A 149 -20.28 -11.22 -9.75
C ARG A 149 -20.29 -9.86 -9.05
N GLU A 150 -19.38 -8.99 -9.42
CA GLU A 150 -19.31 -7.61 -8.91
C GLU A 150 -20.49 -6.76 -9.41
N ARG A 151 -20.94 -6.98 -10.63
CA ARG A 151 -22.16 -6.32 -11.15
C ARG A 151 -23.41 -6.76 -10.39
N GLU A 152 -23.55 -8.06 -10.11
CA GLU A 152 -24.65 -8.58 -9.27
C GLU A 152 -24.63 -7.95 -7.88
N VAL A 153 -23.45 -7.87 -7.25
CA VAL A 153 -23.29 -7.23 -5.94
C VAL A 153 -23.65 -5.75 -6.02
N LEU A 154 -23.22 -5.03 -7.05
CA LEU A 154 -23.52 -3.61 -7.25
C LEU A 154 -25.03 -3.36 -7.44
N ALA A 155 -25.70 -4.18 -8.21
CA ALA A 155 -27.16 -4.10 -8.39
C ALA A 155 -27.91 -4.30 -7.06
N LEU A 156 -27.46 -5.25 -6.23
CA LEU A 156 -28.05 -5.47 -4.90
C LEU A 156 -27.72 -4.33 -3.91
N ILE A 157 -26.56 -3.67 -4.05
CA ILE A 157 -26.24 -2.45 -3.32
C ILE A 157 -27.18 -1.31 -3.72
N ALA A 158 -27.43 -1.12 -5.00
CA ALA A 158 -28.36 -0.12 -5.52
C ALA A 158 -29.80 -0.36 -5.02
N ALA A 159 -30.19 -1.65 -4.90
CA ALA A 159 -31.47 -2.05 -4.30
C ALA A 159 -31.50 -1.92 -2.75
N GLY A 160 -30.49 -1.34 -2.11
CA GLY A 160 -30.43 -1.08 -0.67
C GLY A 160 -30.19 -2.32 0.20
N ARG A 161 -29.76 -3.46 -0.36
CA ARG A 161 -29.57 -4.71 0.38
C ARG A 161 -28.32 -4.66 1.28
N SER A 162 -28.41 -5.11 2.52
CA SER A 162 -27.27 -5.29 3.42
C SER A 162 -26.35 -6.43 2.96
N ASN A 163 -25.09 -6.47 3.42
CA ASN A 163 -24.15 -7.55 3.07
C ASN A 163 -24.70 -8.94 3.43
N ARG A 164 -25.46 -9.05 4.51
CA ARG A 164 -26.13 -10.29 4.93
C ARG A 164 -27.23 -10.71 3.97
N GLU A 165 -28.01 -9.78 3.46
CA GLU A 165 -29.05 -10.05 2.45
C GLU A 165 -28.42 -10.41 1.10
N ILE A 166 -27.37 -9.69 0.69
CA ILE A 166 -26.60 -10.01 -0.52
C ILE A 166 -26.00 -11.43 -0.42
N ALA A 167 -25.43 -11.78 0.74
CA ALA A 167 -24.88 -13.10 1.00
C ALA A 167 -25.91 -14.22 0.82
N ARG A 168 -27.15 -13.98 1.33
CA ARG A 168 -28.26 -14.92 1.14
C ARG A 168 -28.71 -15.00 -0.32
N SER A 169 -28.88 -13.87 -0.99
CA SER A 169 -29.32 -13.81 -2.39
C SER A 169 -28.33 -14.50 -3.33
N LEU A 170 -27.05 -14.40 -3.03
CA LEU A 170 -25.97 -14.92 -3.86
C LEU A 170 -25.44 -16.30 -3.40
N ALA A 171 -26.01 -16.87 -2.33
CA ALA A 171 -25.61 -18.15 -1.72
C ALA A 171 -24.10 -18.22 -1.37
N VAL A 172 -23.53 -17.15 -0.81
CA VAL A 172 -22.12 -17.06 -0.39
C VAL A 172 -22.00 -16.60 1.07
N ALA A 173 -20.80 -16.71 1.65
CA ALA A 173 -20.52 -16.19 2.99
C ALA A 173 -20.54 -14.63 3.00
N GLU A 174 -20.99 -14.03 4.10
CA GLU A 174 -20.98 -12.57 4.27
C GLU A 174 -19.57 -11.97 4.14
N LYS A 175 -18.54 -12.71 4.57
CA LYS A 175 -17.13 -12.31 4.38
C LYS A 175 -16.77 -12.16 2.89
N THR A 176 -17.27 -13.08 2.05
CA THR A 176 -17.06 -13.02 0.58
C THR A 176 -17.75 -11.80 -0.02
N VAL A 177 -18.97 -11.46 0.46
CA VAL A 177 -19.66 -10.24 0.02
C VAL A 177 -18.87 -8.99 0.38
N LYS A 178 -18.31 -8.90 1.60
CA LYS A 178 -17.47 -7.78 2.02
C LYS A 178 -16.28 -7.58 1.05
N THR A 179 -15.64 -8.65 0.63
CA THR A 179 -14.57 -8.59 -0.36
C THR A 179 -15.07 -8.07 -1.72
N HIS A 180 -16.20 -8.58 -2.21
CA HIS A 180 -16.78 -8.08 -3.47
C HIS A 180 -17.20 -6.61 -3.38
N VAL A 181 -17.77 -6.17 -2.26
CA VAL A 181 -18.10 -4.76 -2.03
C VAL A 181 -16.86 -3.89 -2.09
N SER A 182 -15.78 -4.25 -1.39
CA SER A 182 -14.51 -3.51 -1.44
C SER A 182 -13.96 -3.42 -2.87
N ASN A 183 -13.98 -4.52 -3.62
CA ASN A 183 -13.54 -4.54 -5.02
C ASN A 183 -14.40 -3.66 -5.93
N VAL A 184 -15.73 -3.65 -5.71
CA VAL A 184 -16.65 -2.77 -6.44
C VAL A 184 -16.34 -1.30 -6.17
N LEU A 185 -16.19 -0.90 -4.89
CA LEU A 185 -15.86 0.48 -4.52
C LEU A 185 -14.55 0.93 -5.18
N MET A 186 -13.53 0.08 -5.10
CA MET A 186 -12.22 0.33 -5.71
C MET A 186 -12.32 0.51 -7.24
N LYS A 187 -12.98 -0.42 -7.93
CA LYS A 187 -13.11 -0.39 -9.40
C LYS A 187 -13.94 0.78 -9.92
N LEU A 188 -14.91 1.23 -9.14
CA LEU A 188 -15.73 2.39 -9.47
C LEU A 188 -15.07 3.73 -9.06
N GLY A 189 -13.97 3.68 -8.27
CA GLY A 189 -13.31 4.88 -7.74
C GLY A 189 -14.18 5.65 -6.74
N VAL A 190 -15.05 4.97 -6.01
CA VAL A 190 -15.97 5.58 -5.03
C VAL A 190 -15.57 5.22 -3.60
N GLN A 191 -15.79 6.16 -2.65
CA GLN A 191 -15.31 6.04 -1.29
C GLN A 191 -16.19 5.19 -0.38
N ASP A 192 -17.49 5.12 -0.68
CA ASP A 192 -18.44 4.43 0.17
C ASP A 192 -19.57 3.76 -0.63
N ARG A 193 -20.35 2.95 0.12
CA ARG A 193 -21.48 2.19 -0.43
C ARG A 193 -22.58 3.08 -1.00
N THR A 194 -22.79 4.26 -0.43
CA THR A 194 -23.82 5.19 -0.89
C THR A 194 -23.46 5.76 -2.25
N GLN A 195 -22.18 6.11 -2.43
CA GLN A 195 -21.66 6.54 -3.73
C GLN A 195 -21.75 5.43 -4.79
N ALA A 196 -21.47 4.18 -4.40
CA ALA A 196 -21.65 3.04 -5.31
C ALA A 196 -23.10 2.85 -5.73
N ALA A 197 -24.04 2.97 -4.81
CA ALA A 197 -25.49 2.91 -5.12
C ALA A 197 -25.90 4.03 -6.09
N LEU A 198 -25.48 5.26 -5.83
CA LEU A 198 -25.74 6.41 -6.71
C LEU A 198 -25.12 6.22 -8.11
N TYR A 199 -23.90 5.67 -8.15
CA TYR A 199 -23.25 5.33 -9.43
C TYR A 199 -24.09 4.33 -10.22
N ALA A 200 -24.54 3.23 -9.58
CA ALA A 200 -25.35 2.21 -10.23
C ALA A 200 -26.67 2.77 -10.81
N VAL A 201 -27.36 3.60 -10.03
CA VAL A 201 -28.62 4.25 -10.47
C VAL A 201 -28.37 5.17 -11.66
N ARG A 202 -27.30 5.98 -11.64
CA ARG A 202 -26.95 6.90 -12.75
C ARG A 202 -26.59 6.18 -14.04
N HIS A 203 -26.05 4.97 -13.96
CA HIS A 203 -25.59 4.19 -15.12
C HIS A 203 -26.53 3.05 -15.50
N GLY A 204 -27.74 2.99 -14.90
CA GLY A 204 -28.74 1.98 -15.23
C GLY A 204 -28.35 0.55 -14.84
N LEU A 205 -27.56 0.40 -13.79
CA LEU A 205 -27.07 -0.88 -13.28
C LEU A 205 -27.81 -1.37 -12.03
N GLY A 206 -28.95 -0.77 -11.70
CA GLY A 206 -29.79 -1.08 -10.54
C GLY A 206 -31.10 -1.76 -10.89
#